data_8b5939e7a83078fde213418c425d6720
#
_entry.id   8b5939e7a83078fde213418c425d6720
#
_cell.length_a   1.000
_cell.length_b   1.000
_cell.length_c   1.000
_cell.angle_alpha   90.00
_cell.angle_beta   90.00
_cell.angle_gamma   90.00
#
_symmetry.space_group_name_H-M   'P 1'
#
loop_
_entity.id
_entity.type
_entity.pdbx_description
1 polymer ?
#
loop_
_entity_poly.entity_id
_entity_poly.type
_entity_poly.pdbx_seq_one_letter_code
_entity_poly.pdbx_strand_id
1 'polypeptide(L)'
;LPGDPVVFEGEINGDFPESSLPTSKDLTLKPGAQIIFIKNDFERRWVNGTIGVVSGIDNDGIIYVITDNGKECDVHRESWRNIRYKYNEEKKEIEEEELGTFTQYPIRLAWAITVHKSQGLTFSRVVIDFTGGVFAGGQAYVALSRCTSLEGIQLKKPVSRADIFVRPEI
;
A
#
# COMPACT_ATOMS: atom_id res chain seq x y z
N LEU A 1 -10.13 17.77 2.68
CA LEU A 1 -10.32 17.34 4.05
C LEU A 1 -10.12 18.53 4.98
N PRO A 2 -10.96 18.73 6.01
CA PRO A 2 -10.81 19.79 7.00
C PRO A 2 -9.56 19.55 7.86
N GLY A 3 -9.07 20.62 8.53
CA GLY A 3 -7.89 20.58 9.40
C GLY A 3 -6.56 20.74 8.68
N ASP A 4 -5.53 21.04 9.46
CA ASP A 4 -4.17 21.19 8.96
C ASP A 4 -3.51 19.83 8.73
N PRO A 5 -2.62 19.70 7.72
CA PRO A 5 -1.87 18.49 7.50
C PRO A 5 -0.82 18.30 8.59
N VAL A 6 -0.64 17.06 9.03
CA VAL A 6 0.46 16.66 9.88
C VAL A 6 1.49 15.92 9.01
N VAL A 7 2.75 16.31 9.11
CA VAL A 7 3.86 15.69 8.39
C VAL A 7 4.64 14.82 9.37
N PHE A 8 4.81 13.56 9.01
CA PHE A 8 5.60 12.59 9.75
C PHE A 8 6.88 12.30 8.97
N GLU A 9 8.01 12.77 9.45
CA GLU A 9 9.30 12.51 8.85
C GLU A 9 9.77 11.10 9.20
N GLY A 10 10.16 10.33 8.18
CA GLY A 10 10.74 9.00 8.31
C GLY A 10 12.24 9.08 8.59
N GLU A 11 12.74 8.17 9.39
CA GLU A 11 14.13 8.09 9.82
C GLU A 11 14.89 7.04 9.00
N ILE A 12 16.02 7.44 8.43
CA ILE A 12 16.95 6.55 7.72
C ILE A 12 18.22 6.47 8.54
N ASN A 13 18.65 5.24 8.88
CA ASN A 13 19.93 4.97 9.52
C ASN A 13 20.74 4.02 8.61
N GLY A 14 22.03 4.34 8.41
CA GLY A 14 22.91 3.59 7.52
C GLY A 14 22.55 3.71 6.05
N ASP A 15 22.79 2.67 5.27
CA ASP A 15 22.53 2.64 3.83
C ASP A 15 21.15 2.08 3.54
N PHE A 16 20.20 2.97 3.24
CA PHE A 16 18.85 2.61 2.78
C PHE A 16 18.50 3.47 1.57
N PRO A 17 18.53 2.92 0.33
CA PRO A 17 18.29 3.68 -0.88
C PRO A 17 16.87 4.28 -0.92
N GLU A 18 16.75 5.54 -1.30
CA GLU A 18 15.44 6.21 -1.41
C GLU A 18 14.49 5.51 -2.40
N SER A 19 15.03 4.90 -3.47
CA SER A 19 14.25 4.12 -4.44
C SER A 19 13.61 2.87 -3.84
N SER A 20 14.11 2.40 -2.70
CA SER A 20 13.63 1.20 -1.98
C SER A 20 12.70 1.53 -0.82
N LEU A 21 12.39 2.81 -0.58
CA LEU A 21 11.49 3.21 0.49
C LEU A 21 10.08 2.61 0.30
N PRO A 22 9.58 1.88 1.28
CA PRO A 22 8.26 1.24 1.20
C PRO A 22 7.12 2.27 1.25
N THR A 23 7.34 3.43 1.84
CA THR A 23 6.41 4.57 1.87
C THR A 23 7.18 5.89 1.72
N SER A 24 6.47 7.02 1.67
CA SER A 24 7.09 8.34 1.59
C SER A 24 7.93 8.63 2.83
N LYS A 25 9.12 9.20 2.64
CA LYS A 25 9.93 9.69 3.76
C LYS A 25 9.14 10.73 4.56
N ASP A 26 8.56 11.71 3.87
CA ASP A 26 7.66 12.69 4.46
C ASP A 26 6.21 12.28 4.20
N LEU A 27 5.62 11.62 5.20
CA LEU A 27 4.25 11.15 5.15
C LEU A 27 3.31 12.24 5.66
N THR A 28 2.56 12.86 4.74
CA THR A 28 1.60 13.91 5.08
C THR A 28 0.20 13.33 5.22
N LEU A 29 -0.41 13.48 6.39
CA LEU A 29 -1.73 12.94 6.71
C LEU A 29 -2.67 14.00 7.28
N LYS A 30 -3.97 13.73 7.16
CA LYS A 30 -5.06 14.44 7.83
C LYS A 30 -6.11 13.45 8.31
N PRO A 31 -6.87 13.75 9.37
CA PRO A 31 -8.09 13.02 9.66
C PRO A 31 -9.02 12.98 8.44
N GLY A 32 -9.62 11.82 8.18
CA GLY A 32 -10.41 11.54 6.98
C GLY A 32 -9.59 11.09 5.77
N ALA A 33 -8.24 11.04 5.84
CA ALA A 33 -7.42 10.53 4.76
C ALA A 33 -7.60 9.02 4.61
N GLN A 34 -7.85 8.57 3.37
CA GLN A 34 -7.86 7.15 3.05
C GLN A 34 -6.43 6.65 2.89
N ILE A 35 -6.13 5.55 3.56
CA ILE A 35 -4.82 4.92 3.56
C ILE A 35 -4.91 3.44 3.21
N ILE A 36 -3.77 2.87 2.86
CA ILE A 36 -3.56 1.43 2.71
C ILE A 36 -2.38 1.01 3.59
N PHE A 37 -2.55 -0.08 4.33
CA PHE A 37 -1.47 -0.69 5.08
C PHE A 37 -0.52 -1.42 4.13
N ILE A 38 0.79 -1.27 4.34
CA ILE A 38 1.85 -1.84 3.48
C ILE A 38 2.69 -2.90 4.19
N LYS A 39 2.30 -3.27 5.40
CA LYS A 39 2.93 -4.32 6.21
C LYS A 39 1.87 -5.03 7.04
N ASN A 40 2.04 -6.32 7.31
CA ASN A 40 1.17 -7.05 8.22
C ASN A 40 1.42 -6.59 9.65
N ASP A 41 0.36 -6.44 10.42
CA ASP A 41 0.45 -6.18 11.85
C ASP A 41 0.86 -7.44 12.61
N PHE A 42 1.69 -7.26 13.63
CA PHE A 42 2.14 -8.38 14.47
C PHE A 42 0.96 -9.01 15.24
N GLU A 43 0.01 -8.21 15.71
CA GLU A 43 -1.19 -8.67 16.42
C GLU A 43 -2.34 -9.07 15.47
N ARG A 44 -2.09 -9.05 14.16
CA ARG A 44 -3.07 -9.40 13.11
C ARG A 44 -4.31 -8.52 13.09
N ARG A 45 -4.21 -7.27 13.52
CA ARG A 45 -5.30 -6.29 13.47
C ARG A 45 -5.61 -5.89 12.03
N TRP A 46 -4.58 -5.89 11.17
CA TRP A 46 -4.67 -5.69 9.71
C TRP A 46 -3.61 -6.52 8.98
N VAL A 47 -3.78 -6.63 7.68
CA VAL A 47 -2.79 -7.23 6.77
C VAL A 47 -2.35 -6.22 5.71
N ASN A 48 -1.23 -6.50 5.04
CA ASN A 48 -0.80 -5.70 3.89
C ASN A 48 -1.92 -5.65 2.84
N GLY A 49 -2.28 -4.44 2.42
CA GLY A 49 -3.39 -4.20 1.49
C GLY A 49 -4.72 -3.81 2.17
N THR A 50 -4.85 -3.93 3.49
CA THR A 50 -6.04 -3.44 4.20
C THR A 50 -6.19 -1.94 3.99
N ILE A 51 -7.39 -1.51 3.65
CA ILE A 51 -7.77 -0.10 3.49
C ILE A 51 -8.32 0.42 4.83
N GLY A 52 -8.03 1.68 5.12
CA GLY A 52 -8.60 2.36 6.29
C GLY A 52 -8.72 3.86 6.06
N VAL A 53 -9.37 4.50 7.01
CA VAL A 53 -9.51 5.96 7.05
C VAL A 53 -8.92 6.46 8.36
N VAL A 54 -8.07 7.46 8.30
CA VAL A 54 -7.50 8.10 9.50
C VAL A 54 -8.64 8.75 10.28
N SER A 55 -8.94 8.24 11.47
CA SER A 55 -9.97 8.81 12.37
C SER A 55 -9.39 9.94 13.23
N GLY A 56 -8.12 9.85 13.62
CA GLY A 56 -7.46 10.85 14.45
C GLY A 56 -5.95 10.71 14.44
N ILE A 57 -5.29 11.74 14.93
CA ILE A 57 -3.85 11.78 15.20
C ILE A 57 -3.71 12.47 16.54
N ASP A 58 -3.05 11.83 17.49
CA ASP A 58 -2.83 12.43 18.79
C ASP A 58 -1.53 13.25 18.88
N ASN A 59 -1.32 13.88 20.03
CA ASN A 59 -0.14 14.73 20.25
C ASN A 59 1.16 13.93 20.39
N ASP A 60 1.08 12.64 20.67
CA ASP A 60 2.23 11.73 20.78
C ASP A 60 2.59 11.11 19.41
N GLY A 61 1.84 11.47 18.37
CA GLY A 61 2.05 11.02 17.01
C GLY A 61 1.41 9.66 16.70
N ILE A 62 0.58 9.11 17.57
CA ILE A 62 -0.16 7.88 17.28
C ILE A 62 -1.26 8.20 16.27
N ILE A 63 -1.34 7.40 15.20
CA ILE A 63 -2.35 7.53 14.16
C ILE A 63 -3.45 6.51 14.42
N TYR A 64 -4.68 6.97 14.57
CA TYR A 64 -5.86 6.11 14.69
C TYR A 64 -6.49 5.92 13.32
N VAL A 65 -6.78 4.67 12.97
CA VAL A 65 -7.33 4.30 11.66
C VAL A 65 -8.54 3.39 11.86
N ILE A 66 -9.66 3.73 11.23
CA ILE A 66 -10.80 2.83 11.10
C ILE A 66 -10.62 2.06 9.79
N THR A 67 -10.49 0.75 9.89
CA THR A 67 -10.35 -0.16 8.75
C THR A 67 -11.69 -0.40 8.05
N ASP A 68 -11.67 -0.93 6.85
CA ASP A 68 -12.86 -1.21 6.02
C ASP A 68 -13.87 -2.17 6.67
N ASN A 69 -13.43 -2.98 7.64
CA ASN A 69 -14.30 -3.82 8.48
C ASN A 69 -14.89 -3.08 9.69
N GLY A 70 -14.65 -1.76 9.81
CA GLY A 70 -15.17 -0.91 10.89
C GLY A 70 -14.39 -0.97 12.20
N LYS A 71 -13.24 -1.67 12.23
CA LYS A 71 -12.41 -1.80 13.43
C LYS A 71 -11.44 -0.61 13.53
N GLU A 72 -11.39 0.05 14.68
CA GLU A 72 -10.39 1.08 14.96
C GLU A 72 -9.09 0.45 15.45
N CYS A 73 -7.97 0.94 14.94
CA CYS A 73 -6.62 0.49 15.27
C CYS A 73 -5.70 1.70 15.48
N ASP A 74 -4.85 1.61 16.48
CA ASP A 74 -3.70 2.51 16.68
C ASP A 74 -2.54 2.03 15.81
N VAL A 75 -1.91 2.95 15.10
CA VAL A 75 -0.82 2.68 14.17
C VAL A 75 0.45 3.32 14.69
N HIS A 76 1.47 2.51 14.88
CA HIS A 76 2.80 2.94 15.32
C HIS A 76 3.81 2.87 14.19
N ARG A 77 4.97 3.51 14.38
CA ARG A 77 6.09 3.43 13.45
C ARG A 77 6.65 2.01 13.43
N GLU A 78 7.07 1.58 12.25
CA GLU A 78 7.68 0.30 11.98
C GLU A 78 9.01 0.49 11.26
N SER A 79 9.94 -0.43 11.45
CA SER A 79 11.23 -0.40 10.79
C SER A 79 11.32 -1.45 9.68
N TRP A 80 11.94 -1.05 8.57
CA TRP A 80 12.36 -1.92 7.48
C TRP A 80 13.88 -1.98 7.46
N ARG A 81 14.42 -3.16 7.20
CA ARG A 81 15.86 -3.42 7.15
C ARG A 81 16.32 -3.60 5.70
N ASN A 82 17.39 -2.93 5.33
CA ASN A 82 18.14 -3.23 4.12
C ASN A 82 19.20 -4.27 4.47
N ILE A 83 19.06 -5.48 3.95
CA ILE A 83 19.91 -6.61 4.28
C ILE A 83 20.67 -7.06 3.04
N ARG A 84 21.95 -7.29 3.20
CA ARG A 84 22.81 -7.97 2.23
C ARG A 84 23.12 -9.39 2.73
N TYR A 85 22.98 -10.35 1.86
CA TYR A 85 23.40 -11.72 2.16
C TYR A 85 24.85 -11.92 1.71
N LYS A 86 25.70 -12.39 2.62
CA LYS A 86 27.08 -12.78 2.34
C LYS A 86 27.27 -14.27 2.66
N TYR A 87 27.98 -14.98 1.77
CA TYR A 87 28.36 -16.34 2.06
C TYR A 87 29.65 -16.34 2.89
N ASN A 88 29.61 -16.96 4.07
CA ASN A 88 30.76 -17.16 4.93
C ASN A 88 31.41 -18.53 4.60
N GLU A 89 32.58 -18.50 3.98
CA GLU A 89 33.27 -19.72 3.54
C GLU A 89 33.75 -20.61 4.72
N GLU A 90 34.08 -20.01 5.86
CA GLU A 90 34.55 -20.74 7.03
C GLU A 90 33.41 -21.50 7.71
N LYS A 91 32.25 -20.86 7.86
CA LYS A 91 31.06 -21.46 8.50
C LYS A 91 30.20 -22.24 7.53
N LYS A 92 30.41 -22.06 6.19
CA LYS A 92 29.55 -22.59 5.10
C LYS A 92 28.10 -22.20 5.23
N GLU A 93 27.82 -20.98 5.72
CA GLU A 93 26.50 -20.44 5.98
C GLU A 93 26.33 -19.08 5.28
N ILE A 94 25.07 -18.72 5.00
CA ILE A 94 24.71 -17.39 4.51
C ILE A 94 24.49 -16.49 5.74
N GLU A 95 25.29 -15.45 5.87
CA GLU A 95 25.16 -14.45 6.94
C GLU A 95 24.38 -13.24 6.41
N GLU A 96 23.52 -12.67 7.27
CA GLU A 96 22.82 -11.41 7.02
C GLU A 96 23.66 -10.24 7.54
N GLU A 97 23.97 -9.30 6.66
CA GLU A 97 24.58 -8.01 7.00
C GLU A 97 23.51 -6.91 6.87
N GLU A 98 23.14 -6.29 7.98
CA GLU A 98 22.27 -5.13 7.95
C GLU A 98 23.05 -3.90 7.49
N LEU A 99 22.66 -3.32 6.35
CA LEU A 99 23.29 -2.14 5.77
C LEU A 99 22.66 -0.85 6.31
N GLY A 100 21.37 -0.88 6.58
CA GLY A 100 20.63 0.26 7.11
C GLY A 100 19.18 -0.06 7.41
N THR A 101 18.51 0.90 8.02
CA THR A 101 17.09 0.81 8.37
C THR A 101 16.34 2.05 7.93
N PHE A 102 15.05 1.88 7.67
CA PHE A 102 14.10 2.96 7.46
C PHE A 102 12.93 2.79 8.42
N THR A 103 12.61 3.81 9.21
CA THR A 103 11.53 3.80 10.19
C THR A 103 10.47 4.82 9.83
N GLN A 104 9.23 4.36 9.64
CA GLN A 104 8.07 5.18 9.30
C GLN A 104 6.78 4.41 9.65
N TYR A 105 5.61 5.07 9.59
CA TYR A 105 4.32 4.38 9.71
C TYR A 105 4.10 3.43 8.53
N PRO A 106 3.58 2.20 8.76
CA PRO A 106 3.40 1.18 7.73
C PRO A 106 2.15 1.44 6.85
N ILE A 107 1.96 2.67 6.41
CA ILE A 107 0.82 3.12 5.63
C ILE A 107 1.23 4.00 4.45
N ARG A 108 0.35 4.08 3.45
CA ARG A 108 0.41 5.03 2.32
C ARG A 108 -0.96 5.66 2.11
N LEU A 109 -0.98 6.87 1.54
CA LEU A 109 -2.23 7.44 1.01
C LEU A 109 -2.77 6.55 -0.12
N ALA A 110 -4.07 6.29 -0.11
CA ALA A 110 -4.73 5.35 -1.02
C ALA A 110 -5.94 5.97 -1.73
N TRP A 111 -5.82 7.20 -2.22
CA TRP A 111 -6.86 7.87 -3.00
C TRP A 111 -7.09 7.20 -4.36
N ALA A 112 -6.01 6.74 -4.99
CA ALA A 112 -6.03 5.98 -6.21
C ALA A 112 -4.78 5.09 -6.30
N ILE A 113 -4.97 3.89 -6.85
CA ILE A 113 -3.88 2.95 -7.14
C ILE A 113 -3.99 2.48 -8.59
N THR A 114 -2.88 2.14 -9.20
CA THR A 114 -2.90 1.55 -10.54
C THR A 114 -3.38 0.10 -10.47
N VAL A 115 -3.94 -0.40 -11.58
CA VAL A 115 -4.38 -1.79 -11.69
C VAL A 115 -3.24 -2.77 -11.37
N HIS A 116 -2.00 -2.47 -11.79
CA HIS A 116 -0.84 -3.31 -11.46
C HIS A 116 -0.57 -3.39 -9.94
N LYS A 117 -0.64 -2.25 -9.25
CA LYS A 117 -0.44 -2.21 -7.80
C LYS A 117 -1.60 -2.82 -7.01
N SER A 118 -2.76 -3.01 -7.65
CA SER A 118 -3.91 -3.69 -7.03
C SER A 118 -3.84 -5.21 -7.14
N GLN A 119 -2.86 -5.77 -7.84
CA GLN A 119 -2.69 -7.22 -7.93
C GLN A 119 -2.46 -7.83 -6.53
N GLY A 120 -3.20 -8.90 -6.23
CA GLY A 120 -3.18 -9.53 -4.90
C GLY A 120 -4.03 -8.83 -3.84
N LEU A 121 -4.53 -7.63 -4.10
CA LEU A 121 -5.45 -6.93 -3.19
C LEU A 121 -6.90 -7.29 -3.51
N THR A 122 -7.76 -7.14 -2.51
CA THR A 122 -9.20 -7.37 -2.63
C THR A 122 -9.95 -6.22 -1.95
N PHE A 123 -11.00 -5.72 -2.59
CA PHE A 123 -11.77 -4.59 -2.11
C PHE A 123 -13.26 -4.95 -2.01
N SER A 124 -13.95 -4.42 -1.02
CA SER A 124 -15.42 -4.50 -0.93
C SER A 124 -16.10 -3.51 -1.87
N ARG A 125 -15.45 -2.36 -2.13
CA ARG A 125 -15.95 -1.31 -3.02
C ARG A 125 -14.80 -0.69 -3.79
N VAL A 126 -15.00 -0.48 -5.11
CA VAL A 126 -13.98 0.08 -5.99
C VAL A 126 -14.61 0.93 -7.09
N VAL A 127 -13.99 2.06 -7.39
CA VAL A 127 -14.28 2.86 -8.59
C VAL A 127 -13.17 2.58 -9.60
N ILE A 128 -13.54 2.04 -10.76
CA ILE A 128 -12.58 1.72 -11.82
C ILE A 128 -12.68 2.78 -12.92
N ASP A 129 -11.54 3.39 -13.22
CA ASP A 129 -11.41 4.41 -14.25
C ASP A 129 -10.59 3.89 -15.44
N PHE A 130 -11.26 3.59 -16.54
CA PHE A 130 -10.63 3.24 -17.81
C PHE A 130 -10.59 4.41 -18.80
N THR A 131 -10.77 5.67 -18.35
CA THR A 131 -10.82 6.84 -19.25
C THR A 131 -9.53 6.98 -20.07
N GLY A 132 -8.37 6.66 -19.50
CA GLY A 132 -7.08 6.64 -20.21
C GLY A 132 -6.85 5.45 -21.14
N GLY A 133 -7.86 4.55 -21.26
CA GLY A 133 -7.75 3.31 -22.02
C GLY A 133 -7.06 2.19 -21.25
N VAL A 134 -7.22 0.97 -21.78
CA VAL A 134 -6.53 -0.24 -21.31
C VAL A 134 -5.38 -0.50 -22.30
N PHE A 135 -4.16 -0.64 -21.81
CA PHE A 135 -2.96 -0.77 -22.64
C PHE A 135 -2.26 -2.13 -22.50
N ALA A 136 -2.70 -2.97 -21.59
CA ALA A 136 -2.14 -4.29 -21.37
C ALA A 136 -3.21 -5.37 -21.44
N GLY A 137 -2.91 -6.49 -22.11
CA GLY A 137 -3.78 -7.66 -22.15
C GLY A 137 -4.11 -8.16 -20.76
N GLY A 138 -5.39 -8.45 -20.48
CA GLY A 138 -5.87 -8.89 -19.18
C GLY A 138 -6.04 -7.79 -18.12
N GLN A 139 -5.64 -6.56 -18.38
CA GLN A 139 -5.71 -5.46 -17.41
C GLN A 139 -7.15 -5.18 -16.94
N ALA A 140 -8.13 -5.21 -17.85
CA ALA A 140 -9.55 -5.04 -17.51
C ALA A 140 -10.03 -6.17 -16.58
N TYR A 141 -9.63 -7.42 -16.86
CA TYR A 141 -9.93 -8.56 -16.00
C TYR A 141 -9.35 -8.38 -14.59
N VAL A 142 -8.07 -8.00 -14.51
CA VAL A 142 -7.41 -7.76 -13.21
C VAL A 142 -8.17 -6.69 -12.43
N ALA A 143 -8.54 -5.56 -13.04
CA ALA A 143 -9.26 -4.49 -12.36
C ALA A 143 -10.63 -4.95 -11.84
N LEU A 144 -11.43 -5.62 -12.68
CA LEU A 144 -12.78 -6.09 -12.33
C LEU A 144 -12.73 -7.20 -11.26
N SER A 145 -11.72 -8.07 -11.30
CA SER A 145 -11.55 -9.15 -10.34
C SER A 145 -11.04 -8.70 -8.96
N ARG A 146 -10.78 -7.41 -8.76
CA ARG A 146 -10.34 -6.89 -7.45
C ARG A 146 -11.47 -6.69 -6.46
N CYS A 147 -12.72 -6.68 -6.91
CA CYS A 147 -13.86 -6.48 -6.02
C CYS A 147 -14.53 -7.83 -5.65
N THR A 148 -14.99 -7.92 -4.40
CA THR A 148 -15.63 -9.14 -3.87
C THR A 148 -17.03 -9.37 -4.44
N SER A 149 -17.71 -8.32 -4.93
CA SER A 149 -19.05 -8.40 -5.51
C SER A 149 -19.23 -7.42 -6.67
N LEU A 150 -20.21 -7.69 -7.54
CA LEU A 150 -20.55 -6.79 -8.65
C LEU A 150 -21.14 -5.48 -8.13
N GLU A 151 -21.89 -5.50 -7.04
CA GLU A 151 -22.52 -4.35 -6.41
C GLU A 151 -21.48 -3.37 -5.84
N GLY A 152 -20.27 -3.88 -5.53
CA GLY A 152 -19.15 -3.08 -5.06
C GLY A 152 -18.40 -2.37 -6.18
N ILE A 153 -18.66 -2.70 -7.45
CA ILE A 153 -17.96 -2.09 -8.60
C ILE A 153 -18.72 -0.90 -9.12
N GLN A 154 -18.07 0.23 -9.19
CA GLN A 154 -18.51 1.40 -9.94
C GLN A 154 -17.54 1.66 -11.09
N LEU A 155 -18.07 1.79 -12.31
CA LEU A 155 -17.30 2.14 -13.49
C LEU A 155 -17.45 3.63 -13.77
N LYS A 156 -16.35 4.36 -13.95
CA LYS A 156 -16.39 5.77 -14.34
C LYS A 156 -16.85 5.96 -15.79
N LYS A 157 -16.56 4.98 -16.66
CA LYS A 157 -17.13 4.82 -18.01
C LYS A 157 -17.51 3.37 -18.23
N PRO A 158 -18.53 3.06 -19.07
CA PRO A 158 -18.81 1.69 -19.47
C PRO A 158 -17.61 1.01 -20.11
N VAL A 159 -17.43 -0.30 -19.83
CA VAL A 159 -16.41 -1.13 -20.49
C VAL A 159 -16.80 -1.30 -21.97
N SER A 160 -15.86 -1.05 -22.85
CA SER A 160 -16.02 -1.24 -24.31
C SER A 160 -15.23 -2.46 -24.80
N ARG A 161 -15.48 -2.90 -26.03
CA ARG A 161 -14.69 -3.98 -26.64
C ARG A 161 -13.21 -3.61 -26.77
N ALA A 162 -12.87 -2.34 -26.91
CA ALA A 162 -11.50 -1.86 -26.98
C ALA A 162 -10.76 -1.98 -25.66
N ASP A 163 -11.48 -2.07 -24.52
CA ASP A 163 -10.89 -2.24 -23.20
C ASP A 163 -10.60 -3.73 -22.88
N ILE A 164 -11.09 -4.67 -23.73
CA ILE A 164 -10.94 -6.10 -23.55
C ILE A 164 -10.13 -6.67 -24.71
N PHE A 165 -8.86 -6.95 -24.47
CA PHE A 165 -8.02 -7.63 -25.46
C PHE A 165 -7.09 -8.64 -24.78
N VAL A 166 -6.79 -9.68 -25.52
CA VAL A 166 -5.89 -10.76 -25.10
C VAL A 166 -4.57 -10.57 -25.86
N ARG A 167 -3.45 -10.82 -25.21
CA ARG A 167 -2.19 -10.89 -25.94
C ARG A 167 -2.29 -12.03 -26.98
N PRO A 168 -1.92 -11.78 -28.25
CA PRO A 168 -1.67 -12.89 -29.16
C PRO A 168 -0.65 -13.81 -28.49
N GLU A 169 -0.93 -15.08 -28.43
CA GLU A 169 0.06 -16.06 -27.98
C GLU A 169 1.28 -15.96 -28.91
N ILE A 170 2.47 -15.91 -28.30
CA ILE A 170 3.75 -15.93 -29.01
C ILE A 170 4.00 -17.36 -29.50
#